data_0da8d965ed7eb61fa079a2e1fc890f83
#
_entry.id   0da8d965ed7eb61fa079a2e1fc890f83
#
_cell.length_a   1.000
_cell.length_b   1.000
_cell.length_c   1.000
_cell.angle_alpha   90.00
_cell.angle_beta   90.00
_cell.angle_gamma   90.00
#
_symmetry.space_group_name_H-M   'P 1'
#
loop_
_entity.id
_entity.type
_entity.pdbx_description
1 polymer ?
#
loop_
_entity_poly.entity_id
_entity_poly.type
_entity_poly.pdbx_seq_one_letter_code
_entity_poly.pdbx_strand_id
1 'polypeptide(L)'
;LVRRAAVVETLGAATVLCVDKTGTLTENRMRVAWLHDGRVEAHFDVAGPTPPGLAPLLEAAVLASRAHSMDPMDRALQALAPEALAQAEAGHLPVSPGLPAQTVAHALPGGGLRVATKGAPEAVAALCGLQGEALDRVHALATDAAARGLRVLGVAEGRCEGALPADARELSLRWLGLVGFEDPLRASVPAAVAEARAAGLRVVMMTGDYAPTARAIAAQAGLDGAGEVVAV
;
A
#
# COMPACT_ATOMS: atom_id res chain seq x y z
N LEU A 1 19.87 -15.59 25.03
CA LEU A 1 20.19 -16.18 26.33
C LEU A 1 19.76 -15.23 27.45
N VAL A 2 18.78 -15.65 28.28
CA VAL A 2 18.30 -14.89 29.43
C VAL A 2 19.38 -14.94 30.51
N ARG A 3 19.89 -13.76 30.91
CA ARG A 3 20.99 -13.68 31.90
C ARG A 3 20.55 -13.57 33.36
N ARG A 4 19.22 -13.46 33.62
CA ARG A 4 18.67 -13.31 34.98
C ARG A 4 17.47 -14.25 35.15
N ALA A 5 17.51 -15.13 36.14
CA ALA A 5 16.41 -16.07 36.45
C ALA A 5 15.07 -15.34 36.73
N ALA A 6 15.09 -14.19 37.41
CA ALA A 6 13.91 -13.40 37.69
C ALA A 6 13.13 -12.95 36.42
N VAL A 7 13.80 -12.81 35.27
CA VAL A 7 13.14 -12.46 34.02
C VAL A 7 12.29 -13.61 33.50
N VAL A 8 12.70 -14.85 33.71
CA VAL A 8 11.95 -16.06 33.34
C VAL A 8 10.69 -16.19 34.17
N GLU A 9 10.76 -15.92 35.47
CA GLU A 9 9.60 -15.89 36.39
C GLU A 9 8.60 -14.80 35.98
N THR A 10 9.08 -13.59 35.69
CA THR A 10 8.24 -12.47 35.25
C THR A 10 7.54 -12.77 33.93
N LEU A 11 8.25 -13.40 32.95
CA LEU A 11 7.66 -13.84 31.69
C LEU A 11 6.60 -14.93 31.90
N GLY A 12 6.84 -15.87 32.84
CA GLY A 12 5.89 -16.91 33.19
C GLY A 12 4.61 -16.39 33.86
N ALA A 13 4.62 -15.18 34.41
CA ALA A 13 3.48 -14.51 35.02
C ALA A 13 2.72 -13.58 34.05
N ALA A 14 3.17 -13.45 32.80
CA ALA A 14 2.49 -12.64 31.78
C ALA A 14 1.11 -13.22 31.47
N THR A 15 0.11 -12.35 31.39
CA THR A 15 -1.27 -12.72 31.01
C THR A 15 -1.71 -12.10 29.70
N VAL A 16 -0.97 -11.08 29.23
CA VAL A 16 -1.23 -10.37 27.98
C VAL A 16 0.06 -10.24 27.19
N LEU A 17 0.00 -10.57 25.92
CA LEU A 17 1.06 -10.40 24.94
C LEU A 17 0.62 -9.32 23.93
N CYS A 18 1.22 -8.14 24.01
CA CYS A 18 1.02 -7.09 23.01
C CYS A 18 2.06 -7.25 21.90
N VAL A 19 1.60 -7.34 20.67
CA VAL A 19 2.46 -7.53 19.49
C VAL A 19 2.21 -6.41 18.48
N ASP A 20 3.31 -5.88 17.94
CA ASP A 20 3.23 -4.97 16.80
C ASP A 20 2.90 -5.76 15.53
N LYS A 21 2.13 -5.14 14.62
CA LYS A 21 1.80 -5.74 13.33
C LYS A 21 3.02 -5.83 12.43
N THR A 22 3.62 -4.67 12.13
CA THR A 22 4.62 -4.53 11.07
C THR A 22 5.97 -5.09 11.49
N GLY A 23 6.48 -6.08 10.75
CA GLY A 23 7.75 -6.73 11.02
C GLY A 23 7.75 -7.75 12.16
N THR A 24 6.66 -7.81 12.97
CA THR A 24 6.47 -8.85 13.99
C THR A 24 5.50 -9.91 13.47
N LEU A 25 4.24 -9.58 13.25
CA LEU A 25 3.27 -10.50 12.67
C LEU A 25 3.44 -10.62 11.15
N THR A 26 3.85 -9.54 10.49
CA THR A 26 4.08 -9.50 9.04
C THR A 26 5.57 -9.60 8.69
N GLU A 27 5.85 -9.85 7.41
CA GLU A 27 7.21 -9.99 6.89
C GLU A 27 7.98 -8.67 6.81
N ASN A 28 7.31 -7.53 6.98
CA ASN A 28 7.84 -6.19 6.71
C ASN A 28 8.34 -6.05 5.26
N ARG A 29 7.62 -6.66 4.34
CA ARG A 29 7.93 -6.66 2.92
C ARG A 29 6.68 -6.42 2.10
N MET A 30 6.46 -5.15 1.74
CA MET A 30 5.36 -4.80 0.86
C MET A 30 5.48 -5.50 -0.49
N ARG A 31 4.34 -6.00 -0.99
CA ARG A 31 4.20 -6.49 -2.36
C ARG A 31 2.92 -5.94 -2.98
N VAL A 32 2.91 -5.78 -4.29
CA VAL A 32 1.68 -5.52 -5.02
C VAL A 32 0.87 -6.80 -5.03
N ALA A 33 -0.35 -6.74 -4.53
CA ALA A 33 -1.26 -7.88 -4.44
C ALA A 33 -2.45 -7.76 -5.40
N TRP A 34 -2.79 -6.55 -5.84
CA TRP A 34 -3.98 -6.29 -6.64
C TRP A 34 -3.84 -5.05 -7.51
N LEU A 35 -4.38 -5.14 -8.72
CA LEU A 35 -4.57 -4.02 -9.65
C LEU A 35 -6.03 -4.00 -10.14
N HIS A 36 -6.60 -2.79 -10.33
CA HIS A 36 -7.95 -2.61 -10.86
C HIS A 36 -8.07 -1.29 -11.65
N ASP A 37 -8.45 -1.35 -12.92
CA ASP A 37 -8.60 -0.16 -13.78
C ASP A 37 -10.04 0.40 -13.86
N GLY A 38 -10.96 -0.16 -13.08
CA GLY A 38 -12.39 0.14 -13.12
C GLY A 38 -13.20 -0.86 -13.91
N ARG A 39 -12.57 -1.79 -14.67
CA ARG A 39 -13.20 -2.82 -15.50
C ARG A 39 -12.58 -4.20 -15.33
N VAL A 40 -11.27 -4.24 -15.28
CA VAL A 40 -10.46 -5.46 -15.17
C VAL A 40 -9.70 -5.41 -13.84
N GLU A 41 -9.61 -6.56 -13.19
CA GLU A 41 -8.77 -6.72 -12.01
C GLU A 41 -7.78 -7.87 -12.19
N ALA A 42 -6.67 -7.80 -11.46
CA ALA A 42 -5.69 -8.87 -11.35
C ALA A 42 -5.21 -9.00 -9.91
N HIS A 43 -5.08 -10.24 -9.46
CA HIS A 43 -4.48 -10.61 -8.18
C HIS A 43 -3.11 -11.21 -8.43
N PHE A 44 -2.13 -10.85 -7.59
CA PHE A 44 -0.74 -11.29 -7.70
C PHE A 44 -0.39 -12.27 -6.56
N ASP A 45 -1.12 -13.38 -6.49
CA ASP A 45 -0.85 -14.45 -5.50
C ASP A 45 0.44 -15.21 -5.82
N VAL A 46 0.79 -15.26 -7.10
CA VAL A 46 2.01 -15.89 -7.63
C VAL A 46 2.59 -14.99 -8.72
N ALA A 47 3.91 -14.97 -8.87
CA ALA A 47 4.59 -14.23 -9.93
C ALA A 47 4.10 -14.68 -11.33
N GLY A 48 3.16 -13.92 -11.88
CA GLY A 48 2.60 -14.10 -13.21
C GLY A 48 2.72 -12.81 -14.03
N PRO A 49 2.60 -12.87 -15.36
CA PRO A 49 2.63 -11.68 -16.17
C PRO A 49 1.41 -10.78 -15.89
N THR A 50 1.65 -9.48 -15.81
CA THR A 50 0.57 -8.50 -15.70
C THR A 50 -0.36 -8.60 -16.91
N PRO A 51 -1.69 -8.70 -16.71
CA PRO A 51 -2.63 -8.69 -17.84
C PRO A 51 -2.40 -7.46 -18.74
N PRO A 52 -2.40 -7.59 -20.07
CA PRO A 52 -2.08 -6.48 -20.99
C PRO A 52 -2.93 -5.23 -20.76
N GLY A 53 -4.20 -5.39 -20.37
CA GLY A 53 -5.10 -4.27 -20.04
C GLY A 53 -4.69 -3.46 -18.84
N LEU A 54 -3.93 -4.04 -17.91
CA LEU A 54 -3.45 -3.39 -16.66
C LEU A 54 -2.00 -2.89 -16.78
N ALA A 55 -1.30 -3.20 -17.85
CA ALA A 55 0.07 -2.75 -18.06
C ALA A 55 0.23 -1.21 -17.99
N PRO A 56 -0.66 -0.38 -18.57
CA PRO A 56 -0.56 1.08 -18.44
C PRO A 56 -0.71 1.56 -16.99
N LEU A 57 -1.58 0.92 -16.19
CA LEU A 57 -1.75 1.23 -14.77
C LEU A 57 -0.47 0.91 -13.99
N LEU A 58 0.10 -0.27 -14.18
CA LEU A 58 1.33 -0.68 -13.52
C LEU A 58 2.50 0.21 -13.92
N GLU A 59 2.69 0.48 -15.21
CA GLU A 59 3.75 1.37 -15.71
C GLU A 59 3.64 2.77 -15.07
N ALA A 60 2.46 3.37 -15.09
CA ALA A 60 2.25 4.69 -14.47
C ALA A 60 2.48 4.66 -12.95
N ALA A 61 2.09 3.59 -12.26
CA ALA A 61 2.37 3.44 -10.82
C ALA A 61 3.87 3.37 -10.53
N VAL A 62 4.65 2.68 -11.37
CA VAL A 62 6.12 2.65 -11.29
C VAL A 62 6.70 4.02 -11.60
N LEU A 63 6.26 4.69 -12.66
CA LEU A 63 6.71 6.04 -13.02
C LEU A 63 6.36 7.10 -11.97
N ALA A 64 5.28 6.91 -11.19
CA ALA A 64 4.93 7.75 -10.06
C ALA A 64 5.82 7.49 -8.82
N SER A 65 6.78 6.56 -8.91
CA SER A 65 7.75 6.23 -7.86
C SER A 65 9.11 6.79 -8.23
N ARG A 66 9.81 7.41 -7.27
CA ARG A 66 11.17 7.89 -7.51
C ARG A 66 12.15 6.74 -7.66
N ALA A 67 13.09 6.85 -8.60
CA ALA A 67 14.04 5.77 -8.94
C ALA A 67 14.83 5.22 -7.73
N HIS A 68 15.16 6.07 -6.74
CA HIS A 68 15.90 5.69 -5.54
C HIS A 68 15.05 5.79 -4.26
N SER A 69 13.76 5.50 -4.36
CA SER A 69 12.85 5.55 -3.22
C SER A 69 13.19 4.48 -2.19
N MET A 70 13.14 4.87 -0.90
CA MET A 70 13.22 3.95 0.23
C MET A 70 11.84 3.46 0.68
N ASP A 71 10.76 4.00 0.10
CA ASP A 71 9.40 3.58 0.41
C ASP A 71 9.16 2.12 -0.03
N PRO A 72 8.66 1.25 0.86
CA PRO A 72 8.44 -0.16 0.55
C PRO A 72 7.45 -0.41 -0.60
N MET A 73 6.43 0.46 -0.77
CA MET A 73 5.45 0.34 -1.86
C MET A 73 6.08 0.72 -3.21
N ASP A 74 6.93 1.77 -3.23
CA ASP A 74 7.68 2.14 -4.43
C ASP A 74 8.57 0.99 -4.90
N ARG A 75 9.29 0.37 -3.95
CA ARG A 75 10.16 -0.77 -4.23
C ARG A 75 9.37 -1.99 -4.72
N ALA A 76 8.18 -2.22 -4.17
CA ALA A 76 7.30 -3.29 -4.63
C ALA A 76 6.85 -3.10 -6.09
N LEU A 77 6.50 -1.86 -6.47
CA LEU A 77 6.15 -1.50 -7.85
C LEU A 77 7.34 -1.68 -8.81
N GLN A 78 8.50 -1.15 -8.43
CA GLN A 78 9.73 -1.21 -9.23
C GLN A 78 10.19 -2.64 -9.50
N ALA A 79 9.95 -3.56 -8.55
CA ALA A 79 10.27 -4.96 -8.72
C ALA A 79 9.41 -5.67 -9.79
N LEU A 80 8.20 -5.16 -10.07
CA LEU A 80 7.29 -5.74 -11.07
C LEU A 80 7.55 -5.25 -12.50
N ALA A 81 8.02 -4.01 -12.68
CA ALA A 81 8.26 -3.42 -13.99
C ALA A 81 9.54 -2.55 -13.97
N PRO A 82 10.72 -3.17 -13.78
CA PRO A 82 11.98 -2.44 -13.68
C PRO A 82 12.35 -1.68 -14.95
N GLU A 83 11.86 -2.12 -16.12
CA GLU A 83 12.07 -1.45 -17.41
C GLU A 83 11.44 -0.04 -17.48
N ALA A 84 10.37 0.21 -16.74
CA ALA A 84 9.74 1.53 -16.67
C ALA A 84 10.68 2.58 -16.04
N LEU A 85 11.62 2.16 -15.19
CA LEU A 85 12.60 3.04 -14.55
C LEU A 85 13.69 3.58 -15.51
N ALA A 86 13.75 3.12 -16.74
CA ALA A 86 14.70 3.63 -17.74
C ALA A 86 14.39 5.08 -18.16
N GLN A 87 13.21 5.62 -17.84
CA GLN A 87 12.85 7.01 -18.12
C GLN A 87 13.48 7.94 -17.08
N ALA A 88 14.21 8.97 -17.55
CA ALA A 88 14.87 9.92 -16.68
C ALA A 88 13.84 10.80 -15.92
N GLU A 89 13.95 10.84 -14.60
CA GLU A 89 13.17 11.75 -13.75
C GLU A 89 13.56 13.20 -14.06
N ALA A 90 12.59 14.06 -14.39
CA ALA A 90 12.75 15.46 -14.72
C ALA A 90 12.18 16.41 -13.64
N GLY A 91 11.40 15.89 -12.71
CA GLY A 91 10.84 16.67 -11.62
C GLY A 91 9.96 15.83 -10.68
N HIS A 92 9.70 16.37 -9.50
CA HIS A 92 8.95 15.66 -8.46
C HIS A 92 8.16 16.64 -7.60
N LEU A 93 6.88 16.33 -7.37
CA LEU A 93 6.01 16.97 -6.38
C LEU A 93 5.76 15.96 -5.26
N PRO A 94 6.30 16.18 -4.04
CA PRO A 94 6.17 15.23 -2.94
C PRO A 94 4.77 15.26 -2.33
N VAL A 95 4.46 14.22 -1.56
CA VAL A 95 3.30 14.20 -0.67
C VAL A 95 3.33 15.39 0.28
N SER A 96 2.21 16.07 0.45
CA SER A 96 2.05 17.19 1.37
C SER A 96 0.81 17.02 2.26
N PRO A 97 0.72 17.71 3.42
CA PRO A 97 -0.45 17.62 4.30
C PRO A 97 -1.79 17.97 3.62
N GLY A 98 -1.75 18.86 2.63
CA GLY A 98 -2.94 19.27 1.87
C GLY A 98 -3.20 18.43 0.61
N LEU A 99 -2.30 17.50 0.26
CA LEU A 99 -2.41 16.62 -0.90
C LEU A 99 -1.65 15.32 -0.64
N PRO A 100 -2.34 14.25 -0.17
CA PRO A 100 -1.73 12.95 0.08
C PRO A 100 -1.51 12.16 -1.22
N ALA A 101 -0.82 12.79 -2.17
CA ALA A 101 -0.41 12.23 -3.46
C ALA A 101 0.96 12.79 -3.85
N GLN A 102 1.74 12.00 -4.56
CA GLN A 102 2.99 12.42 -5.17
C GLN A 102 2.90 12.34 -6.68
N THR A 103 3.61 13.23 -7.37
CA THR A 103 3.74 13.23 -8.82
C THR A 103 5.21 13.20 -9.21
N VAL A 104 5.56 12.36 -10.18
CA VAL A 104 6.90 12.33 -10.79
C VAL A 104 6.75 12.64 -12.27
N ALA A 105 7.63 13.53 -12.75
CA ALA A 105 7.68 13.91 -14.14
C ALA A 105 8.89 13.29 -14.83
N HIS A 106 8.70 12.83 -16.05
CA HIS A 106 9.72 12.21 -16.89
C HIS A 106 9.81 12.94 -18.23
N ALA A 107 11.03 13.23 -18.68
CA ALA A 107 11.25 13.89 -19.96
C ALA A 107 10.81 13.02 -21.13
N LEU A 108 10.06 13.61 -22.08
CA LEU A 108 9.67 12.92 -23.31
C LEU A 108 10.66 13.20 -24.44
N PRO A 109 10.99 12.18 -25.26
CA PRO A 109 11.69 12.40 -26.53
C PRO A 109 10.85 13.35 -27.41
N GLY A 110 11.39 14.50 -27.75
CA GLY A 110 10.68 15.52 -28.54
C GLY A 110 10.11 16.69 -27.73
N GLY A 111 10.33 16.71 -26.43
CA GLY A 111 9.94 17.81 -25.54
C GLY A 111 8.67 17.53 -24.75
N GLY A 112 8.47 18.33 -23.69
CA GLY A 112 7.40 18.11 -22.73
C GLY A 112 7.71 17.02 -21.69
N LEU A 113 6.76 16.81 -20.80
CA LEU A 113 6.87 15.87 -19.68
C LEU A 113 5.71 14.88 -19.70
N ARG A 114 5.99 13.60 -19.47
CA ARG A 114 4.99 12.63 -18.97
C ARG A 114 4.97 12.75 -17.46
N VAL A 115 3.80 12.91 -16.88
CA VAL A 115 3.60 13.00 -15.44
C VAL A 115 2.81 11.79 -14.95
N ALA A 116 3.26 11.18 -13.89
CA ALA A 116 2.58 10.08 -13.24
C ALA A 116 2.36 10.42 -11.76
N THR A 117 1.14 10.17 -11.29
CA THR A 117 0.72 10.53 -9.93
C THR A 117 0.16 9.30 -9.23
N LYS A 118 0.53 9.12 -7.95
CA LYS A 118 -0.08 8.13 -7.08
C LYS A 118 -0.27 8.69 -5.67
N GLY A 119 -1.25 8.17 -4.96
CA GLY A 119 -1.56 8.62 -3.60
C GLY A 119 -2.85 8.05 -3.07
N ALA A 120 -3.40 8.68 -2.03
CA ALA A 120 -4.71 8.31 -1.51
C ALA A 120 -5.75 8.32 -2.65
N PRO A 121 -6.59 7.28 -2.78
CA PRO A 121 -7.54 7.16 -3.90
C PRO A 121 -8.39 8.39 -4.11
N GLU A 122 -8.92 8.98 -3.03
CA GLU A 122 -9.74 10.18 -3.06
C GLU A 122 -8.97 11.42 -3.54
N ALA A 123 -7.70 11.55 -3.14
CA ALA A 123 -6.87 12.68 -3.56
C ALA A 123 -6.53 12.62 -5.05
N VAL A 124 -6.16 11.43 -5.56
CA VAL A 124 -5.86 11.25 -6.99
C VAL A 124 -7.13 11.36 -7.83
N ALA A 125 -8.27 10.83 -7.36
CA ALA A 125 -9.57 10.99 -8.00
C ALA A 125 -9.96 12.47 -8.13
N ALA A 126 -9.76 13.27 -7.07
CA ALA A 126 -9.99 14.71 -7.08
C ALA A 126 -9.08 15.45 -8.08
N LEU A 127 -7.79 15.10 -8.15
CA LEU A 127 -6.85 15.63 -9.16
C LEU A 127 -7.30 15.33 -10.60
N CYS A 128 -7.98 14.19 -10.81
CA CYS A 128 -8.54 13.81 -12.11
C CYS A 128 -9.93 14.41 -12.36
N GLY A 129 -10.48 15.20 -11.43
CA GLY A 129 -11.82 15.79 -11.55
C GLY A 129 -12.96 14.77 -11.52
N LEU A 130 -12.76 13.58 -10.92
CA LEU A 130 -13.82 12.58 -10.80
C LEU A 130 -14.90 13.05 -9.83
N GLN A 131 -16.16 12.87 -10.22
CA GLN A 131 -17.34 13.27 -9.44
C GLN A 131 -18.47 12.24 -9.59
N GLY A 132 -19.48 12.33 -8.73
CA GLY A 132 -20.69 11.49 -8.77
C GLY A 132 -20.35 9.99 -8.78
N GLU A 133 -21.06 9.22 -9.58
CA GLU A 133 -20.91 7.75 -9.66
C GLU A 133 -19.48 7.26 -9.93
N ALA A 134 -18.66 8.05 -10.64
CA ALA A 134 -17.27 7.67 -10.90
C ALA A 134 -16.44 7.71 -9.60
N LEU A 135 -16.62 8.75 -8.80
CA LEU A 135 -15.98 8.87 -7.49
C LEU A 135 -16.50 7.82 -6.50
N ASP A 136 -17.82 7.59 -6.49
CA ASP A 136 -18.45 6.59 -5.62
C ASP A 136 -17.92 5.19 -5.91
N ARG A 137 -17.69 4.84 -7.18
CA ARG A 137 -17.05 3.58 -7.58
C ARG A 137 -15.61 3.46 -7.07
N VAL A 138 -14.83 4.53 -7.15
CA VAL A 138 -13.46 4.53 -6.60
C VAL A 138 -13.48 4.27 -5.09
N HIS A 139 -14.37 4.95 -4.36
CA HIS A 139 -14.53 4.77 -2.91
C HIS A 139 -14.96 3.34 -2.55
N ALA A 140 -15.93 2.78 -3.28
CA ALA A 140 -16.41 1.42 -3.05
C ALA A 140 -15.30 0.39 -3.26
N LEU A 141 -14.59 0.48 -4.39
CA LEU A 141 -13.47 -0.43 -4.71
C LEU A 141 -12.32 -0.32 -3.71
N ALA A 142 -11.95 0.91 -3.31
CA ALA A 142 -10.89 1.13 -2.34
C ALA A 142 -11.28 0.60 -0.95
N THR A 143 -12.54 0.79 -0.54
CA THR A 143 -13.07 0.29 0.73
C THR A 143 -13.10 -1.24 0.76
N ASP A 144 -13.57 -1.88 -0.33
CA ASP A 144 -13.61 -3.33 -0.45
C ASP A 144 -12.19 -3.94 -0.41
N ALA A 145 -11.25 -3.34 -1.14
CA ALA A 145 -9.86 -3.78 -1.11
C ALA A 145 -9.22 -3.59 0.28
N ALA A 146 -9.50 -2.48 0.96
CA ALA A 146 -9.04 -2.25 2.33
C ALA A 146 -9.64 -3.25 3.33
N ALA A 147 -10.91 -3.65 3.15
CA ALA A 147 -11.56 -4.70 3.96
C ALA A 147 -10.90 -6.07 3.78
N ARG A 148 -10.22 -6.30 2.66
CA ARG A 148 -9.37 -7.50 2.41
C ARG A 148 -7.97 -7.39 3.00
N GLY A 149 -7.63 -6.27 3.65
CA GLY A 149 -6.33 -6.04 4.27
C GLY A 149 -5.32 -5.33 3.38
N LEU A 150 -5.73 -4.84 2.20
CA LEU A 150 -4.84 -4.16 1.28
C LEU A 150 -4.68 -2.67 1.64
N ARG A 151 -3.48 -2.16 1.46
CA ARG A 151 -3.23 -0.71 1.40
C ARG A 151 -3.40 -0.25 -0.04
N VAL A 152 -4.35 0.64 -0.28
CA VAL A 152 -4.76 1.02 -1.64
C VAL A 152 -4.24 2.40 -2.02
N LEU A 153 -3.68 2.52 -3.22
CA LEU A 153 -3.32 3.78 -3.84
C LEU A 153 -4.09 3.95 -5.15
N GLY A 154 -4.52 5.19 -5.42
CA GLY A 154 -4.97 5.63 -6.74
C GLY A 154 -3.79 5.99 -7.63
N VAL A 155 -3.96 5.80 -8.93
CA VAL A 155 -2.93 6.11 -9.95
C VAL A 155 -3.55 6.89 -11.10
N ALA A 156 -2.83 7.91 -11.54
CA ALA A 156 -3.18 8.74 -12.69
C ALA A 156 -1.95 9.10 -13.51
N GLU A 157 -2.16 9.46 -14.75
CA GLU A 157 -1.11 9.98 -15.62
C GLU A 157 -1.57 11.20 -16.40
N GLY A 158 -0.62 11.96 -16.94
CA GLY A 158 -0.89 13.09 -17.81
C GLY A 158 0.33 13.51 -18.60
N ARG A 159 0.17 14.61 -19.31
CA ARG A 159 1.28 15.28 -20.01
C ARG A 159 1.29 16.76 -19.64
N CYS A 160 2.48 17.32 -19.58
CA CYS A 160 2.70 18.74 -19.35
C CYS A 160 3.62 19.27 -20.42
N GLU A 161 3.22 20.38 -21.05
CA GLU A 161 4.07 21.12 -21.98
C GLU A 161 4.89 22.15 -21.18
N GLY A 162 6.20 22.09 -21.28
CA GLY A 162 7.09 22.99 -20.52
C GLY A 162 7.51 22.44 -19.16
N ALA A 163 7.69 23.33 -18.19
CA ALA A 163 8.14 22.97 -16.84
C ALA A 163 7.02 22.34 -16.01
N LEU A 164 7.38 21.44 -15.07
CA LEU A 164 6.45 20.92 -14.10
C LEU A 164 5.91 22.06 -13.21
N PRO A 165 4.58 22.25 -13.08
CA PRO A 165 4.01 23.27 -12.20
C PRO A 165 4.36 22.99 -10.73
N ALA A 166 4.19 24.00 -9.88
CA ALA A 166 4.48 23.88 -8.46
C ALA A 166 3.40 23.09 -7.69
N ASP A 167 2.18 23.01 -8.22
CA ASP A 167 1.05 22.28 -7.62
C ASP A 167 0.50 21.26 -8.63
N ALA A 168 0.32 20.02 -8.17
CA ALA A 168 -0.25 18.95 -8.99
C ALA A 168 -1.71 19.23 -9.42
N ARG A 169 -2.41 20.14 -8.75
CA ARG A 169 -3.76 20.59 -9.12
C ARG A 169 -3.81 21.36 -10.44
N GLU A 170 -2.68 21.87 -10.90
CA GLU A 170 -2.54 22.53 -12.20
C GLU A 170 -2.35 21.56 -13.36
N LEU A 171 -2.14 20.27 -13.06
CA LEU A 171 -1.94 19.22 -14.06
C LEU A 171 -3.27 18.70 -14.59
N SER A 172 -3.32 18.41 -15.88
CA SER A 172 -4.42 17.65 -16.49
C SER A 172 -4.12 16.15 -16.40
N LEU A 173 -4.74 15.48 -15.43
CA LEU A 173 -4.50 14.07 -15.13
C LEU A 173 -5.68 13.19 -15.57
N ARG A 174 -5.38 12.00 -16.08
CA ARG A 174 -6.32 10.94 -16.41
C ARG A 174 -6.20 9.82 -15.38
N TRP A 175 -7.31 9.49 -14.74
CA TRP A 175 -7.39 8.34 -13.84
C TRP A 175 -7.09 7.04 -14.57
N LEU A 176 -6.27 6.19 -13.97
CA LEU A 176 -5.93 4.87 -14.51
C LEU A 176 -6.49 3.73 -13.68
N GLY A 177 -6.58 3.87 -12.35
CA GLY A 177 -7.07 2.82 -11.49
C GLY A 177 -6.47 2.81 -10.11
N LEU A 178 -6.59 1.65 -9.47
CA LEU A 178 -6.16 1.39 -8.10
C LEU A 178 -5.06 0.32 -8.08
N VAL A 179 -4.13 0.47 -7.15
CA VAL A 179 -3.09 -0.51 -6.82
C VAL A 179 -3.23 -0.87 -5.35
N GLY A 180 -3.38 -2.16 -5.06
CA GLY A 180 -3.44 -2.70 -3.71
C GLY A 180 -2.13 -3.37 -3.32
N PHE A 181 -1.65 -3.03 -2.14
CA PHE A 181 -0.44 -3.58 -1.54
C PHE A 181 -0.78 -4.36 -0.29
N GLU A 182 -0.01 -5.38 -0.01
CA GLU A 182 -0.05 -6.09 1.25
C GLU A 182 1.35 -6.27 1.83
N ASP A 183 1.42 -6.38 3.13
CA ASP A 183 2.57 -6.88 3.87
C ASP A 183 2.17 -8.26 4.39
N PRO A 184 2.68 -9.36 3.80
CA PRO A 184 2.20 -10.69 4.08
C PRO A 184 2.37 -11.07 5.55
N LEU A 185 1.38 -11.75 6.10
CA LEU A 185 1.49 -12.38 7.41
C LEU A 185 2.56 -13.48 7.36
N ARG A 186 3.43 -13.56 8.37
CA ARG A 186 4.40 -14.66 8.46
C ARG A 186 3.67 -15.98 8.62
N ALA A 187 4.06 -16.99 7.87
CA ALA A 187 3.41 -18.30 7.86
C ALA A 187 3.36 -18.98 9.25
N SER A 188 4.30 -18.65 10.15
CA SER A 188 4.35 -19.18 11.52
C SER A 188 3.39 -18.51 12.49
N VAL A 189 2.83 -17.33 12.17
CA VAL A 189 2.07 -16.51 13.13
C VAL A 189 0.77 -17.16 13.59
N PRO A 190 -0.07 -17.75 12.74
CA PRO A 190 -1.31 -18.37 13.21
C PRO A 190 -1.07 -19.48 14.24
N ALA A 191 -0.02 -20.30 14.00
CA ALA A 191 0.36 -21.37 14.94
C ALA A 191 0.89 -20.78 16.26
N ALA A 192 1.75 -19.75 16.19
CA ALA A 192 2.30 -19.09 17.37
C ALA A 192 1.23 -18.40 18.22
N VAL A 193 0.25 -17.77 17.59
CA VAL A 193 -0.92 -17.18 18.28
C VAL A 193 -1.74 -18.25 18.97
N ALA A 194 -2.02 -19.38 18.30
CA ALA A 194 -2.75 -20.49 18.89
C ALA A 194 -2.01 -21.09 20.10
N GLU A 195 -0.68 -21.25 20.00
CA GLU A 195 0.16 -21.73 21.11
C GLU A 195 0.16 -20.78 22.30
N ALA A 196 0.31 -19.46 22.05
CA ALA A 196 0.24 -18.45 23.11
C ALA A 196 -1.11 -18.46 23.85
N ARG A 197 -2.21 -18.59 23.10
CA ARG A 197 -3.57 -18.72 23.68
C ARG A 197 -3.74 -20.01 24.48
N ALA A 198 -3.21 -21.11 23.98
CA ALA A 198 -3.24 -22.39 24.71
C ALA A 198 -2.45 -22.32 26.03
N ALA A 199 -1.42 -21.49 26.10
CA ALA A 199 -0.66 -21.18 27.31
C ALA A 199 -1.39 -20.19 28.25
N GLY A 200 -2.60 -19.74 27.92
CA GLY A 200 -3.40 -18.82 28.74
C GLY A 200 -3.10 -17.34 28.52
N LEU A 201 -2.31 -16.99 27.48
CA LEU A 201 -2.01 -15.60 27.13
C LEU A 201 -3.14 -15.00 26.29
N ARG A 202 -3.56 -13.79 26.62
CA ARG A 202 -4.34 -12.95 25.73
C ARG A 202 -3.40 -12.23 24.75
N VAL A 203 -3.55 -12.46 23.46
CA VAL A 203 -2.73 -11.79 22.45
C VAL A 203 -3.48 -10.56 21.90
N VAL A 204 -2.80 -9.41 21.87
CA VAL A 204 -3.36 -8.13 21.40
C VAL A 204 -2.43 -7.55 20.33
N MET A 205 -2.96 -7.33 19.13
CA MET A 205 -2.24 -6.65 18.06
C MET A 205 -2.37 -5.14 18.21
N MET A 206 -1.24 -4.44 18.17
CA MET A 206 -1.16 -2.97 18.15
C MET A 206 -0.68 -2.50 16.77
N THR A 207 -1.36 -1.50 16.18
CA THR A 207 -1.01 -1.01 14.86
C THR A 207 -1.52 0.41 14.61
N GLY A 208 -0.77 1.20 13.82
CA GLY A 208 -1.20 2.48 13.28
C GLY A 208 -1.95 2.38 11.94
N ASP A 209 -2.31 1.18 11.51
CA ASP A 209 -3.01 0.97 10.24
C ASP A 209 -4.48 1.40 10.32
N TYR A 210 -5.05 1.64 9.14
CA TYR A 210 -6.49 1.81 8.98
C TYR A 210 -7.26 0.61 9.55
N ALA A 211 -8.27 0.87 10.39
CA ALA A 211 -8.94 -0.16 11.19
C ALA A 211 -9.49 -1.38 10.41
N PRO A 212 -10.07 -1.25 9.20
CA PRO A 212 -10.46 -2.40 8.38
C PRO A 212 -9.28 -3.29 7.98
N THR A 213 -8.15 -2.69 7.55
CA THR A 213 -6.92 -3.41 7.19
C THR A 213 -6.37 -4.17 8.40
N ALA A 214 -6.32 -3.50 9.56
CA ALA A 214 -5.88 -4.11 10.82
C ALA A 214 -6.71 -5.33 11.20
N ARG A 215 -8.03 -5.23 11.08
CA ARG A 215 -8.96 -6.33 11.37
C ARG A 215 -8.78 -7.51 10.43
N ALA A 216 -8.58 -7.26 9.14
CA ALA A 216 -8.36 -8.34 8.16
C ALA A 216 -7.07 -9.13 8.47
N ILE A 217 -5.98 -8.44 8.80
CA ILE A 217 -4.72 -9.09 9.20
C ILE A 217 -4.87 -9.83 10.52
N ALA A 218 -5.57 -9.25 11.49
CA ALA A 218 -5.83 -9.88 12.77
C ALA A 218 -6.63 -11.19 12.62
N ALA A 219 -7.68 -11.19 11.79
CA ALA A 219 -8.44 -12.38 11.49
C ALA A 219 -7.58 -13.49 10.87
N GLN A 220 -6.69 -13.14 9.91
CA GLN A 220 -5.74 -14.08 9.32
C GLN A 220 -4.75 -14.64 10.36
N ALA A 221 -4.37 -13.84 11.36
CA ALA A 221 -3.50 -14.25 12.46
C ALA A 221 -4.22 -15.10 13.52
N GLY A 222 -5.56 -15.24 13.44
CA GLY A 222 -6.39 -15.88 14.46
C GLY A 222 -6.69 -14.96 15.65
N LEU A 223 -6.64 -13.63 15.47
CA LEU A 223 -6.94 -12.60 16.47
C LEU A 223 -8.29 -11.94 16.11
N ASP A 224 -9.38 -12.71 16.29
CA ASP A 224 -10.75 -12.33 15.93
C ASP A 224 -11.63 -11.98 17.14
N GLY A 225 -11.08 -12.07 18.35
CA GLY A 225 -11.75 -11.72 19.60
C GLY A 225 -11.93 -10.22 19.82
N ALA A 226 -12.98 -9.84 20.55
CA ALA A 226 -13.23 -8.47 20.95
C ALA A 226 -12.06 -7.92 21.80
N GLY A 227 -11.47 -6.79 21.36
CA GLY A 227 -10.36 -6.13 22.06
C GLY A 227 -8.99 -6.75 21.81
N GLU A 228 -8.84 -7.57 20.76
CA GLU A 228 -7.54 -8.12 20.34
C GLU A 228 -6.82 -7.25 19.30
N VAL A 229 -7.48 -6.21 18.81
CA VAL A 229 -6.89 -5.20 17.90
C VAL A 229 -7.01 -3.83 18.52
N VAL A 230 -5.88 -3.15 18.69
CA VAL A 230 -5.79 -1.76 19.13
C VAL A 230 -5.15 -0.96 17.99
N ALA A 231 -5.96 -0.13 17.31
CA ALA A 231 -5.46 0.89 16.40
C ALA A 231 -5.04 2.13 17.21
N VAL A 232 -3.81 2.59 17.00
CA VAL A 232 -3.20 3.73 17.72
C VAL A 232 -3.08 4.92 16.79
#